data_7c03458a0b593383dda1cc1d4a09aad5
#
_entry.id   7c03458a0b593383dda1cc1d4a09aad5
#
_cell.length_a   1.000
_cell.length_b   1.000
_cell.length_c   1.000
_cell.angle_alpha   90.00
_cell.angle_beta   90.00
_cell.angle_gamma   90.00
#
_symmetry.space_group_name_H-M   'P 1'
#
loop_
_entity.id
_entity.type
_entity.pdbx_description
1 polymer ?
#
loop_
_entity_poly.entity_id
_entity_poly.type
_entity_poly.pdbx_seq_one_letter_code
_entity_poly.pdbx_strand_id
1 'polypeptide(L)'
;MKKKVLATLLATAMVAGCLAGCGNSNDGAASTPATEESAPATEEQAPAAETPAAEESAPAADASGSPIDTLIANTTGTVTMTVWASEEDQDLTSTLLDDFKAAYPDVSFDITLGAESESTAKDTVLTDVEAAADVYAFADDQINELVQAGALQEVAAHYTYDVAAENAGGAVEAATVDGKLYAYPMTADNGYFMFYDSSVFTEDDVKSLEKMIEVADAAGKKIAMDISNGWYIYSFFQGAGLELTLNADGMTNTCTWNAAGGTDVAQAIIDLTASNVFVDMGDEDMATQIAEGNVVACVNGTWRAETAAEAWGDNYAACKLPTFNAGGKDCQMSSYSGYKLVGVNPHSANLGWAMLLAEFLTNEDAQTARFEARGLGPANTAAASSDAVQSNPAIAALASQAAYATPQRVGGNFWSPAETLGQILASGNPDGTDLQTLLDTTVEGITAPVE
;
A
#
# COMPACT_ATOMS: atom_id res chain seq x y z
N MET A 1 -46.58 18.08 9.97
CA MET A 1 -46.77 17.87 11.42
C MET A 1 -45.38 17.69 12.03
N LYS A 2 -45.04 18.59 12.91
CA LYS A 2 -43.76 18.69 13.63
C LYS A 2 -43.65 17.58 14.67
N LYS A 3 -42.51 16.91 14.79
CA LYS A 3 -42.05 16.36 16.06
C LYS A 3 -40.54 16.57 16.21
N LYS A 4 -40.21 17.41 17.17
CA LYS A 4 -38.90 17.62 17.77
C LYS A 4 -38.60 16.45 18.72
N VAL A 5 -37.38 15.97 18.79
CA VAL A 5 -36.87 15.21 19.93
C VAL A 5 -35.47 15.73 20.26
N LEU A 6 -35.30 16.05 21.35
CA LEU A 6 -34.59 16.67 22.43
C LEU A 6 -33.18 16.01 22.62
N ALA A 7 -32.15 16.84 22.66
CA ALA A 7 -30.81 16.53 23.13
C ALA A 7 -30.78 16.31 24.63
N THR A 8 -29.97 15.37 25.09
CA THR A 8 -29.60 15.29 26.53
C THR A 8 -28.09 15.18 26.64
N LEU A 9 -27.47 16.26 27.04
CA LEU A 9 -26.10 16.34 27.58
C LEU A 9 -26.07 15.64 28.94
N LEU A 10 -25.01 14.85 29.17
CA LEU A 10 -24.58 14.57 30.56
C LEU A 10 -23.05 14.81 30.62
N ALA A 11 -22.74 15.91 31.29
CA ALA A 11 -21.39 16.21 31.77
C ALA A 11 -21.24 15.57 33.16
N THR A 12 -20.11 14.96 33.44
CA THR A 12 -19.68 14.70 34.81
C THR A 12 -18.20 15.03 34.96
N ALA A 13 -17.94 15.94 35.87
CA ALA A 13 -16.62 16.49 36.16
C ALA A 13 -16.00 15.84 37.40
N MET A 14 -14.67 15.87 37.42
CA MET A 14 -13.74 16.03 38.53
C MET A 14 -13.74 15.05 39.70
N VAL A 15 -12.54 14.63 40.08
CA VAL A 15 -11.90 15.09 41.35
C VAL A 15 -10.36 14.91 41.26
N ALA A 16 -9.67 15.99 41.59
CA ALA A 16 -8.24 16.08 41.83
C ALA A 16 -7.86 15.59 43.24
N GLY A 17 -6.63 15.08 43.37
CA GLY A 17 -6.03 14.77 44.67
C GLY A 17 -4.51 14.91 44.66
N CYS A 18 -4.04 16.04 45.14
CA CYS A 18 -2.63 16.34 45.46
C CYS A 18 -2.17 15.65 46.74
N LEU A 19 -0.83 15.44 46.84
CA LEU A 19 0.05 15.74 47.96
C LEU A 19 1.35 14.93 47.79
N ALA A 20 2.46 15.51 47.42
CA ALA A 20 3.45 16.23 48.25
C ALA A 20 4.26 15.33 49.20
N GLY A 21 5.56 15.29 49.02
CA GLY A 21 6.52 14.73 49.96
C GLY A 21 7.96 15.01 49.55
N CYS A 22 8.55 16.00 50.11
CA CYS A 22 9.89 16.57 49.97
C CYS A 22 11.02 15.70 50.53
N GLY A 23 12.26 16.05 50.12
CA GLY A 23 13.51 15.91 50.90
C GLY A 23 14.67 15.43 50.06
N ASN A 24 15.52 16.13 49.62
CA ASN A 24 16.54 17.14 49.97
C ASN A 24 17.96 16.52 50.00
N SER A 25 18.82 17.11 49.14
CA SER A 25 20.23 17.47 49.27
C SER A 25 21.28 16.39 49.58
N ASN A 26 22.46 16.35 49.06
CA ASN A 26 23.40 17.40 48.66
C ASN A 26 24.71 16.73 48.19
N ASP A 27 25.36 17.43 47.27
CA ASP A 27 26.81 17.62 47.10
C ASP A 27 27.81 16.50 46.84
N GLY A 28 28.52 16.60 45.77
CA GLY A 28 29.93 16.95 45.81
C GLY A 28 30.83 16.25 44.80
N ALA A 29 31.21 17.07 43.78
CA ALA A 29 32.52 17.22 43.19
C ALA A 29 33.34 16.05 42.61
N ALA A 30 33.54 16.14 41.30
CA ALA A 30 34.76 16.21 40.52
C ALA A 30 35.95 15.27 40.81
N SER A 31 36.38 14.52 39.79
CA SER A 31 37.64 14.71 39.08
C SER A 31 38.04 13.51 38.23
N THR A 32 38.31 13.75 36.98
CA THR A 32 39.17 12.96 36.10
C THR A 32 40.67 13.24 36.48
N PRO A 33 41.71 12.60 35.87
CA PRO A 33 41.82 11.61 34.80
C PRO A 33 42.99 10.57 34.98
N ALA A 34 43.24 9.84 33.89
CA ALA A 34 44.52 9.27 33.39
C ALA A 34 44.68 7.73 33.47
N THR A 35 44.70 7.10 32.34
CA THR A 35 45.79 6.69 31.41
C THR A 35 46.61 5.44 31.81
N GLU A 36 46.76 4.55 30.77
CA GLU A 36 47.82 3.54 30.52
C GLU A 36 47.73 2.22 31.23
N GLU A 37 48.04 1.08 30.69
CA GLU A 37 48.64 0.54 29.45
C GLU A 37 48.84 -0.97 29.66
N SER A 38 48.78 -1.74 28.55
CA SER A 38 49.51 -3.01 28.33
C SER A 38 49.08 -4.32 28.94
N ALA A 39 48.80 -5.23 28.00
CA ALA A 39 48.78 -6.69 28.06
C ALA A 39 50.13 -7.32 28.59
N PRO A 40 50.31 -8.68 28.72
CA PRO A 40 49.74 -9.75 27.92
C PRO A 40 49.36 -11.08 28.67
N ALA A 41 48.63 -11.91 27.96
CA ALA A 41 48.55 -13.37 27.88
C ALA A 41 48.95 -14.25 29.07
N THR A 42 48.07 -15.19 29.39
CA THR A 42 48.45 -16.62 29.55
C THR A 42 47.24 -17.53 29.37
N GLU A 43 47.38 -18.49 28.48
CA GLU A 43 46.49 -19.65 28.28
C GLU A 43 46.40 -20.48 29.55
N GLU A 44 45.19 -20.96 29.88
CA GLU A 44 45.04 -22.20 30.65
C GLU A 44 43.79 -22.94 30.17
N GLN A 45 44.01 -24.21 29.89
CA GLN A 45 43.19 -25.16 29.18
C GLN A 45 42.32 -25.96 30.16
N ALA A 46 41.02 -26.15 29.82
CA ALA A 46 40.11 -27.26 30.05
C ALA A 46 39.56 -27.52 31.47
N PRO A 47 38.40 -28.18 31.61
CA PRO A 47 37.99 -29.35 30.86
C PRO A 47 36.55 -29.34 30.33
N ALA A 48 36.31 -30.21 29.35
CA ALA A 48 35.04 -30.52 28.71
C ALA A 48 34.00 -31.06 29.70
N ALA A 49 32.78 -30.54 29.63
CA ALA A 49 31.61 -31.19 30.19
C ALA A 49 30.75 -31.69 29.01
N GLU A 50 30.52 -32.99 29.05
CA GLU A 50 29.72 -33.77 28.10
C GLU A 50 28.28 -33.24 28.03
N THR A 51 27.82 -32.96 26.81
CA THR A 51 26.41 -32.71 26.47
C THR A 51 25.75 -34.08 26.27
N PRO A 52 24.60 -34.37 26.86
CA PRO A 52 23.79 -35.49 26.40
C PRO A 52 23.11 -35.10 25.10
N ALA A 53 23.40 -35.86 24.08
CA ALA A 53 22.67 -35.82 22.82
C ALA A 53 21.22 -36.25 23.07
N ALA A 54 20.28 -35.33 22.92
CA ALA A 54 18.90 -35.67 22.64
C ALA A 54 18.84 -35.95 21.15
N GLU A 55 18.81 -37.20 20.76
CA GLU A 55 18.33 -37.65 19.47
C GLU A 55 16.84 -37.35 19.42
N GLU A 56 16.48 -36.18 18.83
CA GLU A 56 15.13 -35.98 18.32
C GLU A 56 15.09 -36.65 16.97
N SER A 57 14.54 -37.86 16.97
CA SER A 57 14.28 -38.63 15.76
C SER A 57 13.32 -37.84 14.87
N ALA A 58 13.84 -37.34 13.75
CA ALA A 58 13.03 -36.91 12.63
C ALA A 58 12.05 -38.04 12.28
N PRO A 59 10.76 -37.77 12.12
CA PRO A 59 9.82 -38.77 11.58
C PRO A 59 10.27 -39.14 10.18
N ALA A 60 10.37 -40.43 9.94
CA ALA A 60 10.73 -41.00 8.66
C ALA A 60 9.80 -40.47 7.55
N ALA A 61 10.39 -39.88 6.52
CA ALA A 61 9.76 -39.63 5.27
C ALA A 61 9.40 -40.96 4.59
N ASP A 62 8.15 -41.35 4.71
CA ASP A 62 7.49 -42.37 3.88
C ASP A 62 6.03 -41.97 3.69
N ALA A 63 5.80 -40.86 2.97
CA ALA A 63 4.53 -40.56 2.33
C ALA A 63 4.83 -40.26 0.87
N SER A 64 4.60 -41.24 0.00
CA SER A 64 4.72 -41.15 -1.44
C SER A 64 3.54 -40.39 -2.07
N GLY A 65 3.00 -39.36 -1.42
CA GLY A 65 1.94 -38.48 -1.90
C GLY A 65 2.44 -37.04 -1.96
N SER A 66 1.93 -36.26 -2.91
CA SER A 66 2.20 -34.81 -2.93
C SER A 66 1.62 -34.16 -1.65
N PRO A 67 2.08 -32.95 -1.27
CA PRO A 67 1.45 -32.19 -0.18
C PRO A 67 -0.07 -32.03 -0.37
N ILE A 68 -0.53 -31.87 -1.61
CA ILE A 68 -1.95 -31.79 -1.97
C ILE A 68 -2.68 -33.11 -1.70
N ASP A 69 -2.12 -34.26 -2.09
CA ASP A 69 -2.74 -35.56 -1.83
C ASP A 69 -2.89 -35.79 -0.33
N THR A 70 -1.91 -35.36 0.45
CA THR A 70 -1.96 -35.41 1.92
C THR A 70 -3.06 -34.51 2.48
N LEU A 71 -3.20 -33.30 1.94
CA LEU A 71 -4.25 -32.35 2.33
C LEU A 71 -5.64 -32.91 2.03
N ILE A 72 -5.85 -33.45 0.81
CA ILE A 72 -7.10 -34.11 0.41
C ILE A 72 -7.42 -35.28 1.33
N ALA A 73 -6.45 -36.18 1.57
CA ALA A 73 -6.66 -37.38 2.39
C ALA A 73 -7.01 -37.06 3.85
N ASN A 74 -6.54 -35.93 4.37
CA ASN A 74 -6.83 -35.47 5.73
C ASN A 74 -8.12 -34.66 5.85
N THR A 75 -8.73 -34.26 4.72
CA THR A 75 -9.92 -33.44 4.72
C THR A 75 -11.15 -34.28 5.07
N THR A 76 -11.93 -33.81 6.03
CA THR A 76 -13.20 -34.45 6.43
C THR A 76 -14.32 -33.42 6.43
N GLY A 77 -15.41 -33.73 5.71
CA GLY A 77 -16.54 -32.80 5.61
C GLY A 77 -16.33 -31.69 4.59
N THR A 78 -17.05 -30.59 4.77
CA THR A 78 -16.97 -29.41 3.91
C THR A 78 -15.90 -28.45 4.40
N VAL A 79 -15.04 -27.99 3.50
CA VAL A 79 -14.05 -26.95 3.75
C VAL A 79 -14.75 -25.59 3.63
N THR A 80 -14.91 -24.89 4.75
CA THR A 80 -15.56 -23.58 4.80
C THR A 80 -14.48 -22.52 4.92
N MET A 81 -14.49 -21.51 4.02
CA MET A 81 -13.54 -20.39 4.03
C MET A 81 -14.22 -19.09 3.64
N THR A 82 -13.65 -17.98 4.08
CA THR A 82 -14.01 -16.63 3.64
C THR A 82 -12.83 -16.01 2.89
N VAL A 83 -13.11 -15.39 1.75
CA VAL A 83 -12.15 -14.69 0.91
C VAL A 83 -12.58 -13.23 0.80
N TRP A 84 -11.66 -12.28 0.94
CA TRP A 84 -11.91 -10.87 0.67
C TRP A 84 -11.10 -10.40 -0.53
N ALA A 85 -11.79 -9.72 -1.45
CA ALA A 85 -11.23 -9.05 -2.61
C ALA A 85 -11.94 -7.70 -2.82
N SER A 86 -11.33 -6.77 -3.53
CA SER A 86 -11.95 -5.47 -3.84
C SER A 86 -13.26 -5.66 -4.62
N GLU A 87 -14.12 -4.64 -4.59
CA GLU A 87 -15.42 -4.69 -5.26
C GLU A 87 -15.24 -4.90 -6.78
N GLU A 88 -14.23 -4.26 -7.36
CA GLU A 88 -13.91 -4.38 -8.78
C GLU A 88 -13.37 -5.76 -9.17
N ASP A 89 -12.80 -6.53 -8.25
CA ASP A 89 -12.26 -7.86 -8.49
C ASP A 89 -13.25 -8.99 -8.17
N GLN A 90 -14.49 -8.68 -7.74
CA GLN A 90 -15.47 -9.69 -7.31
C GLN A 90 -15.79 -10.72 -8.40
N ASP A 91 -16.06 -10.27 -9.63
CA ASP A 91 -16.44 -11.15 -10.75
C ASP A 91 -15.29 -12.09 -11.14
N LEU A 92 -14.07 -11.55 -11.23
CA LEU A 92 -12.88 -12.34 -11.52
C LEU A 92 -12.58 -13.32 -10.40
N THR A 93 -12.59 -12.85 -9.15
CA THR A 93 -12.31 -13.70 -7.98
C THR A 93 -13.36 -14.82 -7.87
N SER A 94 -14.64 -14.52 -8.11
CA SER A 94 -15.71 -15.54 -8.15
C SER A 94 -15.41 -16.63 -9.18
N THR A 95 -14.95 -16.24 -10.38
CA THR A 95 -14.57 -17.18 -11.43
C THR A 95 -13.39 -18.06 -11.00
N LEU A 96 -12.33 -17.45 -10.44
CA LEU A 96 -11.15 -18.17 -9.94
C LEU A 96 -11.51 -19.13 -8.79
N LEU A 97 -12.46 -18.77 -7.92
CA LEU A 97 -12.96 -19.64 -6.87
C LEU A 97 -13.73 -20.85 -7.42
N ASP A 98 -14.48 -20.68 -8.50
CA ASP A 98 -15.16 -21.80 -9.16
C ASP A 98 -14.17 -22.72 -9.87
N ASP A 99 -13.12 -22.17 -10.49
CA ASP A 99 -12.02 -22.95 -11.09
C ASP A 99 -11.23 -23.71 -10.01
N PHE A 100 -10.97 -23.09 -8.87
CA PHE A 100 -10.35 -23.75 -7.72
C PHE A 100 -11.18 -24.95 -7.25
N LYS A 101 -12.49 -24.79 -7.07
CA LYS A 101 -13.40 -25.88 -6.69
C LYS A 101 -13.40 -27.01 -7.75
N ALA A 102 -13.35 -26.64 -9.04
CA ALA A 102 -13.30 -27.59 -10.14
C ALA A 102 -11.97 -28.36 -10.20
N ALA A 103 -10.86 -27.75 -9.78
CA ALA A 103 -9.56 -28.41 -9.69
C ALA A 103 -9.50 -29.50 -8.60
N TYR A 104 -10.35 -29.41 -7.58
CA TYR A 104 -10.39 -30.36 -6.45
C TYR A 104 -11.78 -30.99 -6.28
N PRO A 105 -12.27 -31.76 -7.25
CA PRO A 105 -13.67 -32.25 -7.31
C PRO A 105 -14.03 -33.23 -6.20
N ASP A 106 -13.04 -33.86 -5.56
CA ASP A 106 -13.25 -34.80 -4.46
C ASP A 106 -13.44 -34.13 -3.09
N VAL A 107 -13.33 -32.79 -3.04
CA VAL A 107 -13.47 -31.99 -1.81
C VAL A 107 -14.72 -31.11 -1.93
N SER A 108 -15.52 -31.09 -0.87
CA SER A 108 -16.66 -30.18 -0.79
C SER A 108 -16.19 -28.84 -0.21
N PHE A 109 -16.45 -27.76 -0.94
CA PHE A 109 -16.10 -26.40 -0.53
C PHE A 109 -17.35 -25.54 -0.30
N ASP A 110 -17.30 -24.70 0.75
CA ASP A 110 -18.23 -23.61 1.01
C ASP A 110 -17.38 -22.34 1.22
N ILE A 111 -17.15 -21.61 0.13
CA ILE A 111 -16.30 -20.42 0.12
C ILE A 111 -17.17 -19.18 -0.06
N THR A 112 -17.15 -18.31 0.94
CA THR A 112 -17.83 -17.01 0.91
C THR A 112 -16.86 -15.95 0.40
N LEU A 113 -17.27 -15.21 -0.64
CA LEU A 113 -16.53 -14.05 -1.15
C LEU A 113 -17.14 -12.78 -0.57
N GLY A 114 -16.33 -11.96 0.10
CA GLY A 114 -16.68 -10.66 0.64
C GLY A 114 -15.93 -9.53 -0.07
N ALA A 115 -16.54 -8.35 -0.09
CA ALA A 115 -15.90 -7.15 -0.63
C ALA A 115 -15.09 -6.43 0.46
N GLU A 116 -13.79 -6.27 0.22
CA GLU A 116 -12.88 -5.47 1.04
C GLU A 116 -11.77 -4.90 0.14
N SER A 117 -11.53 -3.59 0.24
CA SER A 117 -10.49 -2.95 -0.56
C SER A 117 -9.09 -3.28 -0.03
N GLU A 118 -8.13 -3.47 -0.93
CA GLU A 118 -6.74 -3.70 -0.56
C GLU A 118 -6.15 -2.53 0.24
N SER A 119 -6.67 -1.32 0.08
CA SER A 119 -6.21 -0.13 0.81
C SER A 119 -6.67 -0.09 2.27
N THR A 120 -7.80 -0.72 2.59
CA THR A 120 -8.42 -0.72 3.93
C THR A 120 -8.37 -2.07 4.64
N ALA A 121 -7.89 -3.11 3.95
CA ALA A 121 -7.90 -4.50 4.45
C ALA A 121 -7.24 -4.64 5.83
N LYS A 122 -6.10 -3.99 6.06
CA LYS A 122 -5.42 -3.99 7.36
C LYS A 122 -6.35 -3.51 8.48
N ASP A 123 -7.01 -2.37 8.31
CA ASP A 123 -7.83 -1.77 9.35
C ASP A 123 -9.03 -2.67 9.69
N THR A 124 -9.62 -3.30 8.67
CA THR A 124 -10.69 -4.28 8.84
C THR A 124 -10.20 -5.54 9.56
N VAL A 125 -9.06 -6.11 9.13
CA VAL A 125 -8.44 -7.28 9.75
C VAL A 125 -8.08 -7.01 11.22
N LEU A 126 -7.49 -5.85 11.53
CA LEU A 126 -7.05 -5.51 12.89
C LEU A 126 -8.21 -5.22 13.84
N THR A 127 -9.43 -5.05 13.34
CA THR A 127 -10.62 -4.95 14.20
C THR A 127 -10.87 -6.24 14.98
N ASP A 128 -10.70 -7.40 14.34
CA ASP A 128 -10.77 -8.74 14.96
C ASP A 128 -10.03 -9.76 14.08
N VAL A 129 -8.76 -10.01 14.40
CA VAL A 129 -7.89 -10.89 13.59
C VAL A 129 -8.43 -12.33 13.52
N GLU A 130 -9.04 -12.84 14.61
CA GLU A 130 -9.58 -14.20 14.65
C GLU A 130 -10.85 -14.36 13.79
N ALA A 131 -11.62 -13.28 13.59
CA ALA A 131 -12.84 -13.26 12.81
C ALA A 131 -12.65 -12.75 11.37
N ALA A 132 -11.46 -12.26 11.02
CA ALA A 132 -11.14 -11.82 9.66
C ALA A 132 -11.18 -12.97 8.66
N ALA A 133 -11.22 -12.63 7.34
CA ALA A 133 -11.24 -13.64 6.29
C ALA A 133 -10.04 -14.58 6.35
N ASP A 134 -10.22 -15.82 5.89
CA ASP A 134 -9.17 -16.83 5.79
C ASP A 134 -8.10 -16.42 4.77
N VAL A 135 -8.52 -15.78 3.66
CA VAL A 135 -7.66 -15.28 2.59
C VAL A 135 -8.11 -13.87 2.22
N TYR A 136 -7.18 -12.92 2.13
CA TYR A 136 -7.50 -11.53 1.81
C TYR A 136 -6.38 -10.81 1.05
N ALA A 137 -6.78 -9.90 0.14
CA ALA A 137 -5.86 -9.04 -0.58
C ALA A 137 -5.58 -7.75 0.19
N PHE A 138 -4.35 -7.22 0.10
CA PHE A 138 -3.94 -5.98 0.77
C PHE A 138 -2.77 -5.30 0.04
N ALA A 139 -2.58 -3.99 0.25
CA ALA A 139 -1.44 -3.24 -0.27
C ALA A 139 -0.19 -3.47 0.60
N ASP A 140 0.98 -3.52 -0.02
CA ASP A 140 2.23 -3.98 0.60
C ASP A 140 2.77 -3.11 1.74
N ASP A 141 2.36 -1.85 1.85
CA ASP A 141 2.68 -0.99 2.99
C ASP A 141 2.09 -1.48 4.33
N GLN A 142 1.04 -2.29 4.27
CA GLN A 142 0.32 -2.80 5.43
C GLN A 142 0.98 -4.03 6.08
N ILE A 143 1.95 -4.65 5.41
CA ILE A 143 2.47 -5.97 5.80
C ILE A 143 3.10 -5.98 7.21
N ASN A 144 3.83 -4.92 7.57
CA ASN A 144 4.54 -4.87 8.85
C ASN A 144 3.56 -4.91 10.03
N GLU A 145 2.49 -4.11 9.97
CA GLU A 145 1.47 -4.06 11.01
C GLU A 145 0.67 -5.37 11.09
N LEU A 146 0.34 -5.96 9.93
CA LEU A 146 -0.35 -7.25 9.87
C LEU A 146 0.50 -8.39 10.45
N VAL A 147 1.81 -8.43 10.15
CA VAL A 147 2.73 -9.42 10.73
C VAL A 147 2.88 -9.21 12.23
N GLN A 148 3.03 -7.96 12.68
CA GLN A 148 3.16 -7.65 14.11
C GLN A 148 1.91 -8.07 14.89
N ALA A 149 0.73 -7.90 14.30
CA ALA A 149 -0.53 -8.31 14.91
C ALA A 149 -0.79 -9.83 14.86
N GLY A 150 0.08 -10.61 14.20
CA GLY A 150 -0.12 -12.05 14.01
C GLY A 150 -1.27 -12.38 13.05
N ALA A 151 -1.57 -11.50 12.11
CA ALA A 151 -2.66 -11.64 11.16
C ALA A 151 -2.26 -12.36 9.85
N LEU A 152 -0.97 -12.61 9.63
CA LEU A 152 -0.45 -13.27 8.45
C LEU A 152 0.28 -14.58 8.78
N GLN A 153 -0.08 -15.63 8.05
CA GLN A 153 0.61 -16.91 8.08
C GLN A 153 1.92 -16.84 7.29
N GLU A 154 3.02 -17.34 7.87
CA GLU A 154 4.30 -17.51 7.14
C GLU A 154 4.11 -18.50 5.98
N VAL A 155 4.58 -18.14 4.79
CA VAL A 155 4.61 -18.99 3.59
C VAL A 155 5.88 -19.84 3.64
N ALA A 156 5.86 -20.86 4.49
CA ALA A 156 7.01 -21.74 4.75
C ALA A 156 7.09 -22.94 3.79
N ALA A 157 6.01 -23.22 3.04
CA ALA A 157 5.93 -24.34 2.11
C ALA A 157 5.07 -23.99 0.91
N HIS A 158 5.35 -24.64 -0.21
CA HIS A 158 4.64 -24.48 -1.47
C HIS A 158 3.84 -25.75 -1.78
N TYR A 159 2.66 -25.57 -2.38
CA TYR A 159 1.81 -26.67 -2.84
C TYR A 159 1.96 -26.88 -4.35
N THR A 160 1.97 -25.79 -5.13
CA THR A 160 1.88 -25.81 -6.59
C THR A 160 3.04 -25.12 -7.28
N TYR A 161 3.58 -24.04 -6.74
CA TYR A 161 4.67 -23.27 -7.35
C TYR A 161 5.56 -22.60 -6.32
N ASP A 162 6.79 -22.27 -6.70
CA ASP A 162 7.73 -21.54 -5.84
C ASP A 162 7.47 -20.02 -5.94
N VAL A 163 6.78 -19.49 -4.93
CA VAL A 163 6.37 -18.07 -4.87
C VAL A 163 7.56 -17.13 -5.04
N ALA A 164 8.70 -17.43 -4.42
CA ALA A 164 9.87 -16.56 -4.48
C ALA A 164 10.61 -16.66 -5.82
N ALA A 165 10.60 -17.83 -6.47
CA ALA A 165 11.30 -18.03 -7.74
C ALA A 165 10.52 -17.49 -8.94
N GLU A 166 9.19 -17.50 -8.89
CA GLU A 166 8.35 -17.18 -10.04
C GLU A 166 7.85 -15.73 -10.08
N ASN A 167 7.99 -14.98 -8.98
CA ASN A 167 7.60 -13.59 -8.93
C ASN A 167 8.79 -12.62 -8.99
N ALA A 168 8.52 -11.38 -9.39
CA ALA A 168 9.52 -10.31 -9.44
C ALA A 168 10.16 -10.08 -8.05
N GLY A 169 11.48 -9.92 -8.02
CA GLY A 169 12.22 -9.80 -6.76
C GLY A 169 11.73 -8.70 -5.83
N GLY A 170 11.31 -7.55 -6.37
CA GLY A 170 10.71 -6.48 -5.58
C GLY A 170 9.36 -6.86 -4.95
N ALA A 171 8.54 -7.68 -5.63
CA ALA A 171 7.28 -8.17 -5.11
C ALA A 171 7.50 -9.20 -3.97
N VAL A 172 8.52 -10.05 -4.13
CA VAL A 172 8.93 -10.99 -3.09
C VAL A 172 9.50 -10.26 -1.87
N GLU A 173 10.32 -9.22 -2.09
CA GLU A 173 10.81 -8.35 -1.01
C GLU A 173 9.65 -7.67 -0.28
N ALA A 174 8.66 -7.17 -1.02
CA ALA A 174 7.47 -6.56 -0.46
C ALA A 174 6.63 -7.52 0.40
N ALA A 175 6.62 -8.80 0.06
CA ALA A 175 5.93 -9.85 0.81
C ALA A 175 6.76 -10.45 1.96
N THR A 176 7.98 -9.92 2.22
CA THR A 176 8.94 -10.46 3.17
C THR A 176 9.15 -9.51 4.36
N VAL A 177 9.05 -10.03 5.58
CA VAL A 177 9.35 -9.33 6.83
C VAL A 177 10.35 -10.17 7.63
N ASP A 178 11.44 -9.55 8.09
CA ASP A 178 12.50 -10.21 8.85
C ASP A 178 13.05 -11.51 8.19
N GLY A 179 13.12 -11.49 6.84
CA GLY A 179 13.65 -12.60 6.05
C GLY A 179 12.69 -13.78 5.89
N LYS A 180 11.41 -13.63 6.25
CA LYS A 180 10.36 -14.62 6.11
C LYS A 180 9.26 -14.10 5.17
N LEU A 181 8.79 -14.93 4.28
CA LEU A 181 7.70 -14.63 3.37
C LEU A 181 6.35 -14.80 4.10
N TYR A 182 5.49 -13.76 4.05
CA TYR A 182 4.19 -13.73 4.74
C TYR A 182 3.00 -13.53 3.81
N ALA A 183 3.24 -13.35 2.52
CA ALA A 183 2.16 -13.15 1.58
C ALA A 183 2.56 -13.63 0.18
N TYR A 184 1.58 -13.72 -0.69
CA TYR A 184 1.70 -14.14 -2.07
C TYR A 184 1.57 -12.91 -2.97
N PRO A 185 2.58 -12.56 -3.81
CA PRO A 185 2.48 -11.45 -4.74
C PRO A 185 1.33 -11.65 -5.74
N MET A 186 0.47 -10.64 -5.87
CA MET A 186 -0.69 -10.66 -6.76
C MET A 186 -0.51 -9.75 -7.97
N THR A 187 -0.12 -8.49 -7.74
CA THR A 187 0.20 -7.53 -8.81
C THR A 187 1.47 -6.74 -8.50
N ALA A 188 2.07 -6.14 -9.53
CA ALA A 188 3.27 -5.30 -9.44
C ALA A 188 3.02 -3.90 -10.03
N ASP A 189 1.83 -3.38 -9.88
CA ASP A 189 1.37 -2.15 -10.52
C ASP A 189 0.70 -1.16 -9.55
N ASN A 190 0.90 -1.32 -8.26
CA ASN A 190 0.36 -0.41 -7.24
C ASN A 190 1.13 0.92 -7.25
N GLY A 191 0.86 1.71 -8.28
CA GLY A 191 1.43 3.03 -8.53
C GLY A 191 0.50 3.85 -9.41
N TYR A 192 0.82 5.11 -9.62
CA TYR A 192 -0.02 6.00 -10.42
C TYR A 192 0.80 6.80 -11.44
N PHE A 193 0.11 7.21 -12.49
CA PHE A 193 0.65 7.93 -13.64
C PHE A 193 -0.45 8.79 -14.27
N MET A 194 -0.23 9.37 -15.46
CA MET A 194 -1.19 10.23 -16.14
C MET A 194 -1.86 9.48 -17.28
N PHE A 195 -3.20 9.43 -17.28
CA PHE A 195 -4.02 9.13 -18.46
C PHE A 195 -4.47 10.42 -19.13
N TYR A 196 -4.60 10.41 -20.46
CA TYR A 196 -5.11 11.58 -21.19
C TYR A 196 -5.74 11.21 -22.53
N ASP A 197 -6.66 12.07 -22.98
CA ASP A 197 -7.25 12.03 -24.32
C ASP A 197 -6.32 12.73 -25.32
N SER A 198 -5.71 11.97 -26.23
CA SER A 198 -4.78 12.47 -27.24
C SER A 198 -5.46 13.31 -28.34
N SER A 199 -6.80 13.35 -28.39
CA SER A 199 -7.53 14.31 -29.23
C SER A 199 -7.51 15.73 -28.64
N VAL A 200 -7.23 15.87 -27.34
CA VAL A 200 -7.13 17.14 -26.61
C VAL A 200 -5.68 17.55 -26.39
N PHE A 201 -4.82 16.61 -26.00
CA PHE A 201 -3.43 16.88 -25.66
C PHE A 201 -2.46 16.23 -26.64
N THR A 202 -1.40 16.94 -26.97
CA THR A 202 -0.22 16.36 -27.63
C THR A 202 0.75 15.78 -26.59
N GLU A 203 1.71 14.95 -27.04
CA GLU A 203 2.79 14.44 -26.18
C GLU A 203 3.67 15.55 -25.56
N ASP A 204 3.72 16.74 -26.17
CA ASP A 204 4.45 17.87 -25.61
C ASP A 204 3.63 18.59 -24.54
N ASP A 205 2.31 18.67 -24.66
CA ASP A 205 1.43 19.33 -23.71
C ASP A 205 1.43 18.61 -22.34
N VAL A 206 1.51 17.26 -22.34
CA VAL A 206 1.44 16.45 -21.12
C VAL A 206 2.75 16.40 -20.31
N LYS A 207 3.76 17.17 -20.71
CA LYS A 207 5.04 17.24 -19.98
C LYS A 207 5.02 18.21 -18.79
N SER A 208 4.10 19.18 -18.77
CA SER A 208 3.92 20.19 -17.72
C SER A 208 2.46 20.30 -17.33
N LEU A 209 2.16 20.29 -16.04
CA LEU A 209 0.80 20.41 -15.52
C LEU A 209 0.19 21.78 -15.84
N GLU A 210 1.00 22.86 -15.79
CA GLU A 210 0.56 24.20 -16.19
C GLU A 210 0.14 24.25 -17.66
N LYS A 211 0.90 23.58 -18.54
CA LYS A 211 0.55 23.50 -19.95
C LYS A 211 -0.71 22.68 -20.18
N MET A 212 -0.88 21.59 -19.48
CA MET A 212 -2.10 20.79 -19.52
C MET A 212 -3.31 21.62 -19.06
N ILE A 213 -3.20 22.40 -18.00
CA ILE A 213 -4.25 23.29 -17.50
C ILE A 213 -4.64 24.31 -18.57
N GLU A 214 -3.66 24.96 -19.22
CA GLU A 214 -3.91 25.92 -20.32
C GLU A 214 -4.71 25.27 -21.46
N VAL A 215 -4.32 24.06 -21.90
CA VAL A 215 -4.97 23.34 -23.01
C VAL A 215 -6.38 22.89 -22.62
N ALA A 216 -6.55 22.33 -21.43
CA ALA A 216 -7.85 21.87 -20.93
C ALA A 216 -8.83 23.05 -20.74
N ASP A 217 -8.36 24.19 -20.20
CA ASP A 217 -9.16 25.41 -20.07
C ASP A 217 -9.67 25.90 -21.44
N ALA A 218 -8.79 25.95 -22.43
CA ALA A 218 -9.15 26.34 -23.79
C ALA A 218 -10.18 25.37 -24.43
N ALA A 219 -10.16 24.10 -24.03
CA ALA A 219 -11.13 23.09 -24.47
C ALA A 219 -12.42 23.05 -23.61
N GLY A 220 -12.50 23.82 -22.52
CA GLY A 220 -13.60 23.77 -21.56
C GLY A 220 -13.69 22.44 -20.81
N LYS A 221 -12.55 21.80 -20.55
CA LYS A 221 -12.42 20.48 -19.94
C LYS A 221 -11.64 20.54 -18.63
N LYS A 222 -11.56 19.40 -17.95
CA LYS A 222 -10.89 19.25 -16.64
C LYS A 222 -9.81 18.19 -16.66
N ILE A 223 -8.87 18.35 -15.74
CA ILE A 223 -7.85 17.39 -15.35
C ILE A 223 -8.16 17.02 -13.90
N ALA A 224 -8.21 15.74 -13.57
CA ALA A 224 -8.57 15.26 -12.23
C ALA A 224 -7.40 14.57 -11.53
N MET A 225 -7.32 14.78 -10.21
CA MET A 225 -6.43 14.06 -9.29
C MET A 225 -7.07 14.10 -7.91
N ASP A 226 -6.99 13.03 -7.15
CA ASP A 226 -7.46 12.99 -5.75
C ASP A 226 -6.40 13.60 -4.82
N ILE A 227 -6.29 14.94 -4.85
CA ILE A 227 -5.27 15.69 -4.12
C ILE A 227 -5.51 15.60 -2.61
N SER A 228 -6.76 15.46 -2.19
CA SER A 228 -7.15 15.27 -0.80
C SER A 228 -6.80 13.89 -0.24
N ASN A 229 -6.21 13.01 -1.02
CA ASN A 229 -5.73 11.72 -0.59
C ASN A 229 -4.20 11.75 -0.37
N GLY A 230 -3.75 11.29 0.80
CA GLY A 230 -2.34 11.25 1.17
C GLY A 230 -1.45 10.53 0.15
N TRP A 231 -1.99 9.53 -0.54
CA TRP A 231 -1.27 8.76 -1.55
C TRP A 231 -0.89 9.60 -2.78
N TYR A 232 -1.78 10.49 -3.21
CA TYR A 232 -1.54 11.31 -4.39
C TYR A 232 -0.82 12.63 -4.07
N ILE A 233 -1.14 13.32 -2.96
CA ILE A 233 -0.46 14.58 -2.59
C ILE A 233 1.04 14.40 -2.39
N TYR A 234 1.47 13.20 -1.98
CA TYR A 234 2.88 12.80 -1.90
C TYR A 234 3.67 13.16 -3.15
N SER A 235 3.07 13.06 -4.34
CA SER A 235 3.72 13.29 -5.62
C SER A 235 4.35 14.67 -5.77
N PHE A 236 3.74 15.70 -5.18
CA PHE A 236 4.22 17.06 -5.22
C PHE A 236 5.42 17.25 -4.28
N PHE A 237 5.31 16.85 -3.04
CA PHE A 237 6.37 17.03 -2.04
C PHE A 237 7.61 16.22 -2.40
N GLN A 238 7.46 14.94 -2.69
CA GLN A 238 8.58 14.09 -3.10
C GLN A 238 9.20 14.57 -4.42
N GLY A 239 8.38 15.00 -5.38
CA GLY A 239 8.84 15.56 -6.65
C GLY A 239 9.68 16.84 -6.49
N ALA A 240 9.45 17.60 -5.46
CA ALA A 240 10.25 18.76 -5.07
C ALA A 240 11.50 18.39 -4.23
N GLY A 241 11.68 17.11 -3.88
CA GLY A 241 12.81 16.63 -3.07
C GLY A 241 12.57 16.74 -1.57
N LEU A 242 11.30 16.80 -1.14
CA LEU A 242 10.90 16.78 0.27
C LEU A 242 10.49 15.34 0.63
N GLU A 243 11.35 14.71 1.42
CA GLU A 243 11.33 13.26 1.63
C GLU A 243 10.36 12.83 2.71
N LEU A 244 9.80 11.64 2.52
CA LEU A 244 9.10 10.83 3.50
C LEU A 244 9.73 9.44 3.48
N THR A 245 10.18 8.95 4.63
CA THR A 245 10.84 7.64 4.75
C THR A 245 10.34 6.89 5.98
N LEU A 246 10.13 5.58 5.82
CA LEU A 246 9.86 4.68 6.94
C LEU A 246 11.13 4.50 7.76
N ASN A 247 11.03 4.59 9.08
CA ASN A 247 12.14 4.37 9.99
C ASN A 247 12.48 2.87 10.13
N ALA A 248 13.63 2.57 10.71
CA ALA A 248 14.11 1.19 10.89
C ALA A 248 13.23 0.33 11.82
N ASP A 249 12.32 0.94 12.58
CA ASP A 249 11.32 0.25 13.39
C ASP A 249 10.16 -0.34 12.54
N GLY A 250 10.07 0.03 11.26
CA GLY A 250 9.02 -0.41 10.36
C GLY A 250 7.64 0.19 10.62
N MET A 251 7.51 1.16 11.52
CA MET A 251 6.24 1.68 12.02
C MET A 251 6.14 3.21 11.97
N THR A 252 7.24 3.93 12.24
CA THR A 252 7.26 5.38 12.32
C THR A 252 7.90 6.01 11.09
N ASN A 253 7.68 7.32 10.89
CA ASN A 253 8.15 8.04 9.71
C ASN A 253 9.16 9.13 10.07
N THR A 254 10.05 9.42 9.13
CA THR A 254 10.77 10.69 9.02
C THR A 254 10.19 11.47 7.84
N CYS A 255 9.83 12.74 8.05
CA CYS A 255 9.21 13.59 7.03
C CYS A 255 9.86 14.96 7.01
N THR A 256 10.17 15.49 5.80
CA THR A 256 10.80 16.80 5.62
C THR A 256 9.91 17.80 4.87
N TRP A 257 8.60 17.58 4.81
CA TRP A 257 7.66 18.42 4.05
C TRP A 257 7.59 19.86 4.55
N ASN A 258 7.94 20.12 5.81
CA ASN A 258 8.05 21.45 6.38
C ASN A 258 9.43 22.12 6.23
N ALA A 259 10.38 21.47 5.55
CA ALA A 259 11.69 22.02 5.26
C ALA A 259 11.64 23.11 4.17
N ALA A 260 12.80 23.72 3.88
CA ALA A 260 12.90 24.76 2.86
C ALA A 260 12.37 24.29 1.50
N GLY A 261 11.44 25.04 0.92
CA GLY A 261 10.71 24.71 -0.30
C GLY A 261 9.32 24.09 -0.07
N GLY A 262 9.00 23.64 1.14
CA GLY A 262 7.69 23.07 1.45
C GLY A 262 6.54 24.04 1.24
N THR A 263 6.71 25.29 1.67
CA THR A 263 5.72 26.37 1.44
C THR A 263 5.55 26.71 -0.04
N ASP A 264 6.60 26.56 -0.85
CA ASP A 264 6.52 26.76 -2.30
C ASP A 264 5.68 25.65 -2.95
N VAL A 265 5.82 24.39 -2.49
CA VAL A 265 5.00 23.26 -2.94
C VAL A 265 3.54 23.46 -2.53
N ALA A 266 3.28 23.80 -1.27
CA ALA A 266 1.94 24.06 -0.78
C ALA A 266 1.23 25.18 -1.57
N GLN A 267 1.96 26.27 -1.86
CA GLN A 267 1.45 27.38 -2.66
C GLN A 267 1.18 26.94 -4.11
N ALA A 268 2.08 26.13 -4.70
CA ALA A 268 1.89 25.62 -6.06
C ALA A 268 0.60 24.77 -6.16
N ILE A 269 0.29 23.93 -5.20
CA ILE A 269 -0.96 23.15 -5.17
C ILE A 269 -2.17 24.09 -5.13
N ILE A 270 -2.17 25.10 -4.27
CA ILE A 270 -3.22 26.11 -4.18
C ILE A 270 -3.40 26.84 -5.53
N ASP A 271 -2.32 27.27 -6.17
CA ASP A 271 -2.35 27.99 -7.43
C ASP A 271 -2.88 27.11 -8.59
N LEU A 272 -2.47 25.85 -8.65
CA LEU A 272 -2.93 24.89 -9.66
C LEU A 272 -4.43 24.60 -9.55
N THR A 273 -4.94 24.42 -8.32
CA THR A 273 -6.37 24.13 -8.07
C THR A 273 -7.26 25.37 -8.20
N ALA A 274 -6.72 26.58 -8.06
CA ALA A 274 -7.47 27.83 -8.17
C ALA A 274 -8.11 28.04 -9.57
N SER A 275 -7.60 27.36 -10.61
CA SER A 275 -8.11 27.47 -11.99
C SER A 275 -9.48 26.80 -12.19
N ASN A 276 -9.94 25.94 -11.32
CA ASN A 276 -11.09 25.03 -11.49
C ASN A 276 -10.98 24.10 -12.74
N VAL A 277 -9.79 23.99 -13.33
CA VAL A 277 -9.46 23.09 -14.45
C VAL A 277 -8.74 21.87 -13.94
N PHE A 278 -7.73 22.05 -13.09
CA PHE A 278 -7.13 20.99 -12.31
C PHE A 278 -7.91 20.85 -10.99
N VAL A 279 -8.61 19.73 -10.84
CA VAL A 279 -9.61 19.57 -9.78
C VAL A 279 -9.27 18.39 -8.87
N ASP A 280 -9.49 18.63 -7.57
CA ASP A 280 -9.53 17.56 -6.58
C ASP A 280 -10.79 16.72 -6.78
N MET A 281 -10.60 15.41 -6.98
CA MET A 281 -11.71 14.51 -7.29
C MET A 281 -11.38 13.08 -6.90
N GLY A 282 -12.22 12.47 -6.07
CA GLY A 282 -12.11 11.07 -5.68
C GLY A 282 -12.36 10.12 -6.87
N ASP A 283 -11.93 8.88 -6.70
CA ASP A 283 -11.81 7.89 -7.76
C ASP A 283 -13.13 7.59 -8.49
N GLU A 284 -14.25 7.41 -7.77
CA GLU A 284 -15.57 7.11 -8.35
C GLU A 284 -16.17 8.29 -9.12
N ASP A 285 -16.04 9.52 -8.58
CA ASP A 285 -16.46 10.73 -9.27
C ASP A 285 -15.61 10.95 -10.53
N MET A 286 -14.31 10.67 -10.47
CA MET A 286 -13.38 10.73 -11.59
C MET A 286 -13.81 9.80 -12.72
N ALA A 287 -14.13 8.52 -12.43
CA ALA A 287 -14.64 7.57 -13.42
C ALA A 287 -15.92 8.08 -14.10
N THR A 288 -16.86 8.61 -13.32
CA THR A 288 -18.10 9.20 -13.85
C THR A 288 -17.81 10.39 -14.77
N GLN A 289 -16.92 11.29 -14.35
CA GLN A 289 -16.61 12.51 -15.13
C GLN A 289 -15.79 12.22 -16.38
N ILE A 290 -15.00 11.16 -16.41
CA ILE A 290 -14.33 10.63 -17.61
C ILE A 290 -15.40 10.10 -18.60
N ALA A 291 -16.31 9.25 -18.14
CA ALA A 291 -17.39 8.69 -18.96
C ALA A 291 -18.32 9.77 -19.54
N GLU A 292 -18.57 10.85 -18.80
CA GLU A 292 -19.34 12.03 -19.26
C GLU A 292 -18.55 12.94 -20.23
N GLY A 293 -17.25 12.71 -20.40
CA GLY A 293 -16.36 13.51 -21.25
C GLY A 293 -16.03 14.90 -20.67
N ASN A 294 -16.20 15.11 -19.37
CA ASN A 294 -15.84 16.36 -18.69
C ASN A 294 -14.36 16.35 -18.26
N VAL A 295 -13.84 15.21 -17.83
CA VAL A 295 -12.42 14.98 -17.52
C VAL A 295 -11.77 14.35 -18.74
N VAL A 296 -10.65 14.94 -19.18
CA VAL A 296 -9.87 14.52 -20.37
C VAL A 296 -8.42 14.18 -20.03
N ALA A 297 -8.03 14.28 -18.78
CA ALA A 297 -6.80 13.73 -18.21
C ALA A 297 -6.98 13.49 -16.72
N CYS A 298 -6.33 12.46 -16.19
CA CYS A 298 -6.38 12.17 -14.77
C CYS A 298 -5.10 11.48 -14.30
N VAL A 299 -4.78 11.71 -13.03
CA VAL A 299 -3.76 10.93 -12.29
C VAL A 299 -4.46 9.78 -11.61
N ASN A 300 -4.11 8.55 -12.00
CA ASN A 300 -4.67 7.33 -11.39
C ASN A 300 -3.79 6.11 -11.66
N GLY A 301 -4.15 4.95 -11.15
CA GLY A 301 -3.47 3.68 -11.36
C GLY A 301 -4.09 2.83 -12.48
N THR A 302 -3.49 1.66 -12.72
CA THR A 302 -3.91 0.72 -13.78
C THR A 302 -5.37 0.28 -13.67
N TRP A 303 -5.95 0.27 -12.47
CA TRP A 303 -7.35 -0.09 -12.21
C TRP A 303 -8.38 0.83 -12.86
N ARG A 304 -8.01 2.05 -13.30
CA ARG A 304 -8.86 2.98 -14.07
C ARG A 304 -8.54 3.04 -15.56
N ALA A 305 -7.57 2.23 -16.03
CA ALA A 305 -7.16 2.22 -17.44
C ALA A 305 -8.31 1.84 -18.38
N GLU A 306 -9.13 0.85 -18.00
CA GLU A 306 -10.29 0.41 -18.77
C GLU A 306 -11.33 1.53 -18.92
N THR A 307 -11.69 2.20 -17.82
CA THR A 307 -12.62 3.33 -17.84
C THR A 307 -12.17 4.45 -18.80
N ALA A 308 -10.88 4.79 -18.77
CA ALA A 308 -10.31 5.79 -19.65
C ALA A 308 -10.29 5.31 -21.12
N ALA A 309 -9.93 4.04 -21.35
CA ALA A 309 -9.90 3.46 -22.70
C ALA A 309 -11.31 3.37 -23.32
N GLU A 310 -12.32 3.00 -22.55
CA GLU A 310 -13.72 2.99 -23.01
C GLU A 310 -14.21 4.38 -23.39
N ALA A 311 -13.89 5.37 -22.56
CA ALA A 311 -14.34 6.75 -22.80
C ALA A 311 -13.66 7.43 -23.99
N TRP A 312 -12.36 7.20 -24.19
CA TRP A 312 -11.56 7.92 -25.20
C TRP A 312 -11.23 7.06 -26.43
N GLY A 313 -11.50 5.77 -26.42
CA GLY A 313 -11.30 4.85 -27.56
C GLY A 313 -9.88 4.94 -28.13
N ASP A 314 -9.78 5.17 -29.45
CA ASP A 314 -8.49 5.27 -30.16
C ASP A 314 -7.62 6.46 -29.69
N ASN A 315 -8.19 7.40 -28.92
CA ASN A 315 -7.47 8.56 -28.37
C ASN A 315 -6.96 8.30 -26.94
N TYR A 316 -7.22 7.13 -26.36
CA TYR A 316 -6.66 6.77 -25.07
C TYR A 316 -5.14 6.75 -25.11
N ALA A 317 -4.51 7.49 -24.20
CA ALA A 317 -3.08 7.54 -24.05
C ALA A 317 -2.70 7.63 -22.56
N ALA A 318 -1.47 7.17 -22.26
CA ALA A 318 -0.94 7.22 -20.91
C ALA A 318 0.55 7.62 -20.95
N CYS A 319 0.99 8.33 -19.93
CA CYS A 319 2.39 8.74 -19.78
C CYS A 319 2.77 8.86 -18.30
N LYS A 320 4.07 9.02 -18.02
CA LYS A 320 4.50 9.40 -16.68
C LYS A 320 3.87 10.72 -16.24
N LEU A 321 3.85 11.00 -14.96
CA LEU A 321 3.38 12.26 -14.40
C LEU A 321 4.15 13.46 -15.00
N PRO A 322 3.48 14.63 -15.19
CA PRO A 322 4.09 15.86 -15.67
C PRO A 322 5.04 16.47 -14.64
N THR A 323 5.72 17.55 -15.04
CA THR A 323 6.33 18.49 -14.12
C THR A 323 5.30 19.49 -13.62
N PHE A 324 5.59 20.13 -12.47
CA PHE A 324 4.89 21.29 -11.94
C PHE A 324 5.90 22.33 -11.44
N ASN A 325 5.51 23.61 -11.37
CA ASN A 325 6.41 24.67 -10.91
C ASN A 325 6.15 25.01 -9.45
N ALA A 326 7.19 24.89 -8.61
CA ALA A 326 7.18 25.33 -7.22
C ALA A 326 8.31 26.31 -6.97
N GLY A 327 8.02 27.52 -6.51
CA GLY A 327 9.02 28.55 -6.22
C GLY A 327 9.88 28.95 -7.42
N GLY A 328 9.38 28.85 -8.66
CA GLY A 328 10.11 29.13 -9.89
C GLY A 328 10.99 27.98 -10.39
N LYS A 329 10.82 26.77 -9.87
CA LYS A 329 11.57 25.57 -10.21
C LYS A 329 10.61 24.51 -10.79
N ASP A 330 10.95 23.95 -11.92
CA ASP A 330 10.21 22.82 -12.47
C ASP A 330 10.59 21.54 -11.69
N CYS A 331 9.60 20.93 -11.05
CA CYS A 331 9.72 19.73 -10.26
C CYS A 331 9.02 18.58 -10.98
N GLN A 332 9.68 17.45 -11.19
CA GLN A 332 9.05 16.26 -11.73
C GLN A 332 8.18 15.61 -10.65
N MET A 333 6.88 15.49 -10.88
CA MET A 333 6.01 14.79 -9.94
C MET A 333 6.50 13.35 -9.73
N SER A 334 6.56 12.95 -8.48
CA SER A 334 6.89 11.58 -8.06
C SER A 334 5.63 10.72 -7.97
N SER A 335 5.77 9.45 -7.65
CA SER A 335 4.66 8.57 -7.31
C SER A 335 5.10 7.55 -6.26
N TYR A 336 4.13 6.87 -5.67
CA TYR A 336 4.43 5.58 -5.07
C TYR A 336 4.58 4.51 -6.14
N SER A 337 5.30 3.46 -5.80
CA SER A 337 5.31 2.17 -6.47
C SER A 337 5.13 1.09 -5.42
N GLY A 338 4.43 0.04 -5.74
CA GLY A 338 4.15 -1.02 -4.77
C GLY A 338 3.52 -2.23 -5.42
N TYR A 339 3.03 -3.08 -4.57
CA TYR A 339 2.49 -4.38 -4.91
C TYR A 339 1.17 -4.58 -4.17
N LYS A 340 0.27 -5.36 -4.79
CA LYS A 340 -0.84 -5.94 -4.05
C LYS A 340 -0.49 -7.39 -3.75
N LEU A 341 -0.80 -7.79 -2.54
CA LEU A 341 -0.44 -9.09 -1.97
C LEU A 341 -1.69 -9.82 -1.52
N VAL A 342 -1.63 -11.14 -1.49
CA VAL A 342 -2.67 -11.99 -0.87
C VAL A 342 -2.09 -12.61 0.39
N GLY A 343 -2.75 -12.39 1.52
CA GLY A 343 -2.42 -12.95 2.82
C GLY A 343 -3.32 -14.10 3.22
N VAL A 344 -2.82 -14.93 4.10
CA VAL A 344 -3.58 -16.02 4.74
C VAL A 344 -3.63 -15.79 6.23
N ASN A 345 -4.82 -15.84 6.79
CA ASN A 345 -5.04 -15.72 8.23
C ASN A 345 -4.58 -16.99 8.96
N PRO A 346 -3.63 -16.91 9.92
CA PRO A 346 -3.17 -18.07 10.67
C PRO A 346 -4.26 -18.71 11.55
N HIS A 347 -5.36 -17.99 11.84
CA HIS A 347 -6.51 -18.49 12.60
C HIS A 347 -7.52 -19.26 11.74
N SER A 348 -7.26 -19.42 10.44
CA SER A 348 -8.11 -20.23 9.55
C SER A 348 -8.27 -21.65 10.08
N ALA A 349 -9.52 -22.09 10.19
CA ALA A 349 -9.82 -23.49 10.55
C ALA A 349 -9.36 -24.49 9.47
N ASN A 350 -9.14 -24.01 8.24
CA ASN A 350 -8.73 -24.77 7.07
C ASN A 350 -7.40 -24.27 6.48
N LEU A 351 -6.41 -24.00 7.33
CA LEU A 351 -5.17 -23.30 7.00
C LEU A 351 -4.47 -23.85 5.73
N GLY A 352 -4.34 -25.19 5.60
CA GLY A 352 -3.72 -25.78 4.41
C GLY A 352 -4.49 -25.47 3.11
N TRP A 353 -5.83 -25.48 3.17
CA TRP A 353 -6.67 -25.10 2.03
C TRP A 353 -6.63 -23.61 1.74
N ALA A 354 -6.56 -22.76 2.78
CA ALA A 354 -6.41 -21.34 2.62
C ALA A 354 -5.06 -20.97 1.96
N MET A 355 -3.96 -21.63 2.33
CA MET A 355 -2.66 -21.47 1.68
C MET A 355 -2.67 -21.93 0.22
N LEU A 356 -3.26 -23.10 -0.07
CA LEU A 356 -3.39 -23.60 -1.44
C LEU A 356 -4.28 -22.70 -2.30
N LEU A 357 -5.35 -22.15 -1.72
CA LEU A 357 -6.18 -21.15 -2.40
C LEU A 357 -5.44 -19.86 -2.69
N ALA A 358 -4.65 -19.35 -1.73
CA ALA A 358 -3.84 -18.15 -1.95
C ALA A 358 -2.81 -18.37 -3.08
N GLU A 359 -2.16 -19.53 -3.15
CA GLU A 359 -1.31 -19.89 -4.30
C GLU A 359 -2.11 -19.93 -5.61
N PHE A 360 -3.30 -20.51 -5.62
CA PHE A 360 -4.14 -20.58 -6.81
C PHE A 360 -4.56 -19.19 -7.31
N LEU A 361 -4.92 -18.28 -6.40
CA LEU A 361 -5.33 -16.91 -6.73
C LEU A 361 -4.17 -16.01 -7.19
N THR A 362 -2.91 -16.47 -7.05
CA THR A 362 -1.70 -15.68 -7.33
C THR A 362 -0.69 -16.38 -8.25
N ASN A 363 -1.02 -17.53 -8.80
CA ASN A 363 -0.18 -18.22 -9.79
C ASN A 363 -0.15 -17.49 -11.13
N GLU A 364 0.66 -17.97 -12.09
CA GLU A 364 0.80 -17.39 -13.43
C GLU A 364 -0.55 -17.23 -14.15
N ASP A 365 -1.39 -18.29 -14.12
CA ASP A 365 -2.69 -18.30 -14.79
C ASP A 365 -3.65 -17.26 -14.20
N ALA A 366 -3.74 -17.18 -12.87
CA ALA A 366 -4.59 -16.21 -12.18
C ALA A 366 -4.14 -14.76 -12.41
N GLN A 367 -2.82 -14.50 -12.40
CA GLN A 367 -2.29 -13.18 -12.69
C GLN A 367 -2.48 -12.80 -14.16
N THR A 368 -2.35 -13.75 -15.09
CA THR A 368 -2.66 -13.55 -16.52
C THR A 368 -4.15 -13.23 -16.70
N ALA A 369 -5.04 -14.00 -16.08
CA ALA A 369 -6.48 -13.74 -16.13
C ALA A 369 -6.84 -12.36 -15.54
N ARG A 370 -6.16 -11.95 -14.47
CA ARG A 370 -6.35 -10.61 -13.88
C ARG A 370 -5.90 -9.50 -14.82
N PHE A 371 -4.78 -9.67 -15.52
CA PHE A 371 -4.36 -8.73 -16.54
C PHE A 371 -5.35 -8.66 -17.70
N GLU A 372 -5.83 -9.81 -18.21
CA GLU A 372 -6.80 -9.88 -19.31
C GLU A 372 -8.16 -9.25 -18.95
N ALA A 373 -8.62 -9.45 -17.71
CA ALA A 373 -9.91 -8.95 -17.26
C ALA A 373 -9.86 -7.47 -16.80
N ARG A 374 -8.72 -7.01 -16.25
CA ARG A 374 -8.63 -5.74 -15.51
C ARG A 374 -7.46 -4.86 -15.92
N GLY A 375 -6.53 -5.34 -16.77
CA GLY A 375 -5.32 -4.61 -17.14
C GLY A 375 -4.30 -4.45 -16.02
N LEU A 376 -4.45 -5.19 -14.89
CA LEU A 376 -3.56 -5.07 -13.73
C LEU A 376 -2.23 -5.78 -13.99
N GLY A 377 -1.12 -5.10 -13.71
CA GLY A 377 0.24 -5.59 -14.01
C GLY A 377 0.65 -6.78 -13.15
N PRO A 378 1.02 -7.93 -13.77
CA PRO A 378 1.40 -9.12 -13.02
C PRO A 378 2.69 -8.95 -12.22
N ALA A 379 2.74 -9.53 -11.02
CA ALA A 379 3.98 -9.75 -10.25
C ALA A 379 4.73 -11.01 -10.74
N ASN A 380 4.01 -12.01 -11.26
CA ASN A 380 4.61 -13.21 -11.86
C ASN A 380 5.43 -12.85 -13.10
N THR A 381 6.69 -13.31 -13.16
CA THR A 381 7.64 -12.92 -14.18
C THR A 381 7.30 -13.44 -15.58
N ALA A 382 6.69 -14.62 -15.68
CA ALA A 382 6.26 -15.19 -16.95
C ALA A 382 5.04 -14.44 -17.49
N ALA A 383 4.00 -14.22 -16.68
CA ALA A 383 2.83 -13.43 -17.04
C ALA A 383 3.23 -11.99 -17.44
N ALA A 384 4.09 -11.33 -16.65
CA ALA A 384 4.59 -9.98 -16.93
C ALA A 384 5.37 -9.89 -18.26
N SER A 385 6.00 -10.98 -18.72
CA SER A 385 6.78 -11.03 -19.96
C SER A 385 5.94 -11.22 -21.21
N SER A 386 4.63 -11.40 -21.11
CA SER A 386 3.75 -11.59 -22.26
C SER A 386 3.70 -10.35 -23.16
N ASP A 387 3.56 -10.55 -24.48
CA ASP A 387 3.45 -9.46 -25.46
C ASP A 387 2.27 -8.52 -25.13
N ALA A 388 1.19 -9.06 -24.59
CA ALA A 388 0.02 -8.30 -24.21
C ALA A 388 0.32 -7.31 -23.07
N VAL A 389 1.01 -7.75 -22.01
CA VAL A 389 1.44 -6.90 -20.90
C VAL A 389 2.45 -5.85 -21.38
N GLN A 390 3.46 -6.28 -22.15
CA GLN A 390 4.54 -5.41 -22.60
C GLN A 390 4.08 -4.31 -23.59
N SER A 391 2.96 -4.53 -24.30
CA SER A 391 2.38 -3.55 -25.22
C SER A 391 1.28 -2.67 -24.61
N ASN A 392 0.92 -2.88 -23.35
CA ASN A 392 -0.14 -2.12 -22.68
C ASN A 392 0.32 -0.68 -22.37
N PRO A 393 -0.41 0.37 -22.81
CA PRO A 393 -0.01 1.76 -22.60
C PRO A 393 0.08 2.17 -21.13
N ALA A 394 -0.81 1.65 -20.26
CA ALA A 394 -0.80 1.92 -18.84
C ALA A 394 0.45 1.34 -18.16
N ILE A 395 0.81 0.09 -18.49
CA ILE A 395 2.02 -0.55 -17.99
C ILE A 395 3.27 0.18 -18.49
N ALA A 396 3.31 0.61 -19.75
CA ALA A 396 4.42 1.40 -20.31
C ALA A 396 4.57 2.76 -19.62
N ALA A 397 3.46 3.42 -19.28
CA ALA A 397 3.45 4.68 -18.54
C ALA A 397 3.97 4.48 -17.09
N LEU A 398 3.49 3.45 -16.41
CA LEU A 398 3.95 3.08 -15.07
C LEU A 398 5.45 2.76 -15.06
N ALA A 399 5.96 2.01 -16.05
CA ALA A 399 7.37 1.73 -16.22
C ALA A 399 8.20 3.01 -16.45
N SER A 400 7.66 3.98 -17.20
CA SER A 400 8.29 5.30 -17.41
C SER A 400 8.28 6.15 -16.13
N GLN A 401 7.26 6.00 -15.29
CA GLN A 401 7.14 6.67 -14.00
C GLN A 401 8.09 6.07 -12.95
N ALA A 402 8.47 4.80 -13.07
CA ALA A 402 9.30 4.08 -12.09
C ALA A 402 10.62 4.80 -11.74
N ALA A 403 11.20 5.58 -12.67
CA ALA A 403 12.40 6.37 -12.41
C ALA A 403 12.19 7.51 -11.40
N TYR A 404 10.95 7.84 -11.09
CA TYR A 404 10.50 8.91 -10.20
C TYR A 404 9.60 8.37 -9.08
N ALA A 405 9.47 7.06 -8.99
CA ALA A 405 8.65 6.39 -7.98
C ALA A 405 9.48 6.00 -6.77
N THR A 406 8.82 5.94 -5.62
CA THR A 406 9.37 5.45 -4.36
C THR A 406 8.51 4.27 -3.89
N PRO A 407 9.11 3.19 -3.37
CA PRO A 407 8.34 2.10 -2.78
C PRO A 407 7.36 2.63 -1.72
N GLN A 408 6.12 2.13 -1.75
CA GLN A 408 5.09 2.49 -0.77
C GLN A 408 5.44 1.86 0.59
N ARG A 409 6.37 2.49 1.30
CA ARG A 409 6.84 2.09 2.62
C ARG A 409 6.66 3.27 3.56
N VAL A 410 5.55 3.31 4.27
CA VAL A 410 5.19 4.38 5.21
C VAL A 410 4.58 3.79 6.47
N GLY A 411 4.82 4.40 7.61
CA GLY A 411 4.12 4.06 8.86
C GLY A 411 2.71 4.63 8.87
N GLY A 412 1.79 3.98 9.57
CA GLY A 412 0.35 4.28 9.55
C GLY A 412 -0.02 5.73 9.86
N ASN A 413 0.78 6.44 10.65
CA ASN A 413 0.56 7.86 10.99
C ASN A 413 0.75 8.84 9.81
N PHE A 414 1.17 8.37 8.63
CA PHE A 414 1.29 9.22 7.44
C PHE A 414 -0.06 9.67 6.89
N TRP A 415 -1.03 8.78 6.80
CA TRP A 415 -2.21 8.92 5.95
C TRP A 415 -3.10 10.09 6.35
N SER A 416 -3.61 10.10 7.58
CA SER A 416 -4.58 11.10 8.04
C SER A 416 -4.04 12.54 8.05
N PRO A 417 -2.80 12.85 8.52
CA PRO A 417 -2.25 14.19 8.41
C PRO A 417 -2.02 14.65 6.97
N ALA A 418 -1.56 13.77 6.08
CA ALA A 418 -1.35 14.07 4.66
C ALA A 418 -2.69 14.33 3.93
N GLU A 419 -3.71 13.53 4.20
CA GLU A 419 -5.08 13.74 3.71
C GLU A 419 -5.64 15.10 4.16
N THR A 420 -5.52 15.42 5.45
CA THR A 420 -5.97 16.71 6.00
C THR A 420 -5.26 17.88 5.30
N LEU A 421 -3.95 17.80 5.09
CA LEU A 421 -3.20 18.80 4.34
C LEU A 421 -3.72 18.93 2.91
N GLY A 422 -3.92 17.79 2.21
CA GLY A 422 -4.44 17.75 0.85
C GLY A 422 -5.80 18.45 0.73
N GLN A 423 -6.73 18.17 1.61
CA GLN A 423 -8.05 18.81 1.67
C GLN A 423 -7.96 20.32 1.86
N ILE A 424 -7.08 20.80 2.73
CA ILE A 424 -6.87 22.23 2.97
C ILE A 424 -6.29 22.92 1.74
N LEU A 425 -5.23 22.35 1.13
CA LEU A 425 -4.57 22.93 -0.02
C LEU A 425 -5.45 22.90 -1.28
N ALA A 426 -6.12 21.79 -1.55
CA ALA A 426 -7.04 21.64 -2.68
C ALA A 426 -8.23 22.62 -2.59
N SER A 427 -8.67 22.96 -1.39
CA SER A 427 -9.70 23.97 -1.12
C SER A 427 -9.18 25.41 -1.15
N GLY A 428 -7.91 25.64 -1.45
CA GLY A 428 -7.31 26.97 -1.53
C GLY A 428 -6.99 27.59 -0.16
N ASN A 429 -6.81 26.78 0.88
CA ASN A 429 -6.52 27.23 2.26
C ASN A 429 -7.55 28.26 2.76
N PRO A 430 -8.82 27.89 2.89
CA PRO A 430 -9.94 28.84 3.09
C PRO A 430 -9.82 29.67 4.38
N ASP A 431 -9.16 29.15 5.41
CA ASP A 431 -8.95 29.83 6.68
C ASP A 431 -7.75 30.78 6.66
N GLY A 432 -6.97 30.80 5.59
CA GLY A 432 -5.77 31.62 5.43
C GLY A 432 -4.70 31.30 6.46
N THR A 433 -4.63 30.05 6.91
CA THR A 433 -3.60 29.62 7.87
C THR A 433 -2.21 29.74 7.22
N ASP A 434 -1.22 30.19 7.99
CA ASP A 434 0.16 30.27 7.51
C ASP A 434 0.65 28.91 7.01
N LEU A 435 1.19 28.84 5.80
CA LEU A 435 1.57 27.59 5.14
C LEU A 435 2.65 26.83 5.91
N GLN A 436 3.61 27.55 6.53
CA GLN A 436 4.62 26.88 7.36
C GLN A 436 3.98 26.23 8.58
N THR A 437 3.01 26.89 9.20
CA THR A 437 2.27 26.35 10.35
C THR A 437 1.47 25.10 9.96
N LEU A 438 0.84 25.08 8.78
CA LEU A 438 0.15 23.88 8.27
C LEU A 438 1.13 22.72 8.08
N LEU A 439 2.27 22.99 7.44
CA LEU A 439 3.28 21.96 7.20
C LEU A 439 3.92 21.46 8.49
N ASP A 440 4.20 22.34 9.47
CA ASP A 440 4.74 21.94 10.76
C ASP A 440 3.77 21.01 11.50
N THR A 441 2.47 21.33 11.51
CA THR A 441 1.43 20.50 12.11
C THR A 441 1.30 19.14 11.41
N THR A 442 1.36 19.15 10.07
CA THR A 442 1.30 17.91 9.27
C THR A 442 2.49 17.01 9.56
N VAL A 443 3.71 17.56 9.56
CA VAL A 443 4.92 16.79 9.86
C VAL A 443 4.92 16.27 11.30
N GLU A 444 4.44 17.05 12.28
CA GLU A 444 4.26 16.58 13.65
C GLU A 444 3.33 15.37 13.71
N GLY A 445 2.21 15.39 12.98
CA GLY A 445 1.29 14.25 12.90
C GLY A 445 1.91 13.03 12.23
N ILE A 446 2.57 13.22 11.07
CA ILE A 446 3.21 12.13 10.29
C ILE A 446 4.31 11.44 11.10
N THR A 447 5.07 12.20 11.90
CA THR A 447 6.24 11.69 12.65
C THR A 447 5.90 11.31 14.09
N ALA A 448 4.63 11.39 14.47
CA ALA A 448 4.18 11.00 15.81
C ALA A 448 4.51 9.52 16.09
N PRO A 449 4.83 9.14 17.33
CA PRO A 449 4.94 7.75 17.72
C PRO A 449 3.63 6.99 17.47
N VAL A 450 3.73 5.72 17.09
CA VAL A 450 2.58 4.81 17.03
C VAL A 450 2.24 4.41 18.46
N GLU A 451 0.99 4.64 18.90
CA GLU A 451 0.51 4.28 20.25
C GLU A 451 0.13 2.79 20.36
#